data_6528037a2bd827beac65102f6bf66d0e
#
_entry.id   6528037a2bd827beac65102f6bf66d0e
#
_cell.length_a   1.000
_cell.length_b   1.000
_cell.length_c   1.000
_cell.angle_alpha   90.00
_cell.angle_beta   90.00
_cell.angle_gamma   90.00
#
_symmetry.space_group_name_H-M   'P 1'
#
loop_
_entity.id
_entity.type
_entity.pdbx_description
1 polymer ?
#
loop_
_entity_poly.entity_id
_entity_poly.type
_entity_poly.pdbx_seq_one_letter_code
_entity_poly.pdbx_strand_id
1 'polypeptide(L)'
;YEYFALVKDGPGYADGSAMKVLREMTSSEGLAGSAKYIAYAPWRKSSIAVMEAGEPWFKDGKTSMVPHMPTAPANTKRYILMNPDFWADNQDEIGEKWEAMKAGL
;
A
#
# COMPACT_ATOMS: atom_id res chain seq x y z
N TYR A 1 -5.68 5.02 6.81
CA TYR A 1 -6.10 5.12 5.40
C TYR A 1 -5.24 6.17 4.70
N GLU A 2 -4.80 5.86 3.49
CA GLU A 2 -4.12 6.81 2.61
C GLU A 2 -5.10 7.28 1.54
N TYR A 3 -5.01 8.55 1.18
CA TYR A 3 -5.92 9.17 0.24
C TYR A 3 -5.14 9.89 -0.86
N PHE A 4 -5.62 9.74 -2.07
CA PHE A 4 -5.23 10.64 -3.16
C PHE A 4 -6.26 11.76 -3.24
N ALA A 5 -5.79 12.99 -3.35
CA ALA A 5 -6.65 14.15 -3.48
C ALA A 5 -6.18 15.04 -4.64
N LEU A 6 -7.15 15.67 -5.30
CA LEU A 6 -6.87 16.73 -6.26
C LEU A 6 -6.86 18.08 -5.55
N VAL A 7 -5.80 18.83 -5.76
CA VAL A 7 -5.72 20.21 -5.28
C VAL A 7 -6.64 21.06 -6.15
N LYS A 8 -7.66 21.65 -5.54
CA LYS A 8 -8.57 22.57 -6.24
C LYS A 8 -7.76 23.71 -6.85
N ASP A 9 -8.05 24.02 -8.11
CA ASP A 9 -7.38 25.08 -8.89
C ASP A 9 -5.86 24.87 -9.07
N GLY A 10 -5.36 23.67 -8.76
CA GLY A 10 -3.98 23.28 -9.02
C GLY A 10 -3.73 22.94 -10.50
N PRO A 11 -2.47 22.69 -10.87
CA PRO A 11 -2.11 22.29 -12.24
C PRO A 11 -2.91 21.06 -12.70
N GLY A 12 -3.50 21.16 -13.89
CA GLY A 12 -4.30 20.08 -14.47
C GLY A 12 -5.70 19.89 -13.88
N TYR A 13 -6.13 20.75 -12.94
CA TYR A 13 -7.47 20.68 -12.36
C TYR A 13 -8.55 21.10 -13.36
N ALA A 14 -8.39 22.27 -13.98
CA ALA A 14 -9.38 22.85 -14.88
C ALA A 14 -9.56 22.08 -16.20
N ASP A 15 -8.48 21.55 -16.77
CA ASP A 15 -8.49 20.76 -18.01
C ASP A 15 -8.73 19.25 -17.78
N GLY A 16 -8.82 18.83 -16.52
CA GLY A 16 -9.08 17.46 -16.12
C GLY A 16 -7.87 16.52 -16.28
N SER A 17 -6.68 17.01 -16.62
CA SER A 17 -5.49 16.18 -16.79
C SER A 17 -5.04 15.55 -15.46
N ALA A 18 -5.13 16.29 -14.35
CA ALA A 18 -4.85 15.75 -13.02
C ALA A 18 -5.80 14.57 -12.65
N MET A 19 -7.08 14.65 -13.03
CA MET A 19 -8.02 13.55 -12.83
C MET A 19 -7.69 12.34 -13.70
N LYS A 20 -7.18 12.52 -14.91
CA LYS A 20 -6.72 11.41 -15.76
C LYS A 20 -5.54 10.69 -15.13
N VAL A 21 -4.56 11.42 -14.61
CA VAL A 21 -3.42 10.85 -13.89
C VAL A 21 -3.89 10.09 -12.65
N LEU A 22 -4.77 10.68 -11.86
CA LEU A 22 -5.30 10.03 -10.66
C LEU A 22 -6.03 8.73 -10.99
N ARG A 23 -6.82 8.69 -12.05
CA ARG A 23 -7.50 7.47 -12.51
C ARG A 23 -6.52 6.39 -12.93
N GLU A 24 -5.46 6.75 -13.64
CA GLU A 24 -4.41 5.82 -14.05
C GLU A 24 -3.66 5.26 -12.84
N MET A 25 -3.21 6.12 -11.95
CA MET A 25 -2.53 5.71 -10.71
C MET A 25 -3.36 4.78 -9.83
N THR A 26 -4.69 4.97 -9.81
CA THR A 26 -5.62 4.17 -9.00
C THR A 26 -6.31 3.07 -9.80
N SER A 27 -5.92 2.84 -11.05
CA SER A 27 -6.38 1.71 -11.86
C SER A 27 -5.90 0.38 -11.28
N SER A 28 -6.45 -0.72 -11.74
CA SER A 28 -6.00 -2.05 -11.31
C SER A 28 -4.55 -2.30 -11.65
N GLU A 29 -4.15 -1.89 -12.85
CA GLU A 29 -2.81 -2.02 -13.40
C GLU A 29 -1.83 -1.04 -12.73
N GLY A 30 -2.25 0.21 -12.52
CA GLY A 30 -1.44 1.23 -11.87
C GLY A 30 -1.06 0.84 -10.43
N LEU A 31 -2.03 0.40 -9.64
CA LEU A 31 -1.78 -0.07 -8.27
C LEU A 31 -0.98 -1.37 -8.24
N ALA A 32 -1.25 -2.31 -9.14
CA ALA A 32 -0.44 -3.51 -9.26
C ALA A 32 0.99 -3.17 -9.66
N GLY A 33 1.17 -2.26 -10.63
CA GLY A 33 2.48 -1.79 -11.07
C GLY A 33 3.32 -1.17 -9.96
N SER A 34 2.71 -0.34 -9.11
CA SER A 34 3.38 0.27 -7.96
C SER A 34 3.93 -0.77 -6.99
N ALA A 35 3.17 -1.83 -6.72
CA ALA A 35 3.58 -2.89 -5.81
C ALA A 35 4.80 -3.69 -6.32
N LYS A 36 5.23 -3.55 -7.58
CA LYS A 36 6.50 -4.11 -8.08
C LYS A 36 7.73 -3.47 -7.45
N TYR A 37 7.63 -2.21 -7.09
CA TYR A 37 8.76 -1.40 -6.67
C TYR A 37 8.79 -1.12 -5.18
N ILE A 38 7.63 -1.15 -4.53
CA ILE A 38 7.48 -0.87 -3.10
C ILE A 38 6.69 -1.98 -2.42
N ALA A 39 7.01 -2.25 -1.16
CA ALA A 39 6.40 -3.33 -0.36
C ALA A 39 5.00 -2.96 0.16
N TYR A 40 4.21 -2.25 -0.65
CA TYR A 40 2.83 -1.91 -0.31
C TYR A 40 1.85 -2.72 -1.14
N ALA A 41 0.96 -3.37 -0.43
CA ALA A 41 -0.08 -4.15 -1.09
C ALA A 41 -1.14 -3.23 -1.70
N PRO A 42 -1.58 -3.49 -2.94
CA PRO A 42 -2.71 -2.79 -3.50
C PRO A 42 -3.98 -3.13 -2.70
N TRP A 43 -4.81 -2.15 -2.46
CA TRP A 43 -6.08 -2.30 -1.72
C TRP A 43 -7.28 -2.58 -2.63
N ARG A 44 -7.06 -2.53 -3.94
CA ARG A 44 -8.06 -2.90 -4.93
C ARG A 44 -8.00 -4.40 -5.20
N LYS A 45 -9.11 -5.12 -5.01
CA LYS A 45 -9.19 -6.57 -5.28
C LYS A 45 -8.80 -6.93 -6.71
N SER A 46 -9.19 -6.10 -7.68
CA SER A 46 -8.81 -6.29 -9.09
C SER A 46 -7.31 -6.17 -9.34
N SER A 47 -6.59 -5.38 -8.55
CA SER A 47 -5.13 -5.30 -8.63
C SER A 47 -4.46 -6.59 -8.14
N ILE A 48 -5.01 -7.24 -7.12
CA ILE A 48 -4.53 -8.56 -6.69
C ILE A 48 -4.66 -9.58 -7.84
N ALA A 49 -5.80 -9.59 -8.53
CA ALA A 49 -5.98 -10.48 -9.68
C ALA A 49 -4.98 -10.20 -10.82
N VAL A 50 -4.65 -8.94 -11.09
CA VAL A 50 -3.60 -8.56 -12.05
C VAL A 50 -2.24 -9.10 -11.62
N MET A 51 -1.93 -9.04 -10.33
CA MET A 51 -0.67 -9.55 -9.79
C MET A 51 -0.60 -11.08 -9.84
N GLU A 52 -1.69 -11.77 -9.55
CA GLU A 52 -1.77 -13.24 -9.61
C GLU A 52 -1.63 -13.76 -11.04
N ALA A 53 -2.17 -13.03 -12.01
CA ALA A 53 -2.07 -13.37 -13.44
C ALA A 53 -0.73 -12.96 -14.08
N GLY A 54 0.03 -12.08 -13.41
CA GLY A 54 1.28 -11.55 -13.90
C GLY A 54 2.50 -12.37 -13.52
N GLU A 55 3.67 -11.87 -13.88
CA GLU A 55 4.94 -12.49 -13.49
C GLU A 55 5.20 -12.29 -12.00
N PRO A 56 5.86 -13.25 -11.33
CA PRO A 56 6.27 -13.09 -9.94
C PRO A 56 7.23 -11.91 -9.81
N TRP A 57 7.10 -11.19 -8.71
CA TRP A 57 7.88 -9.98 -8.51
C TRP A 57 7.95 -9.56 -7.06
N PHE A 58 8.84 -8.83 -6.80
CA PHE A 58 9.43 -8.14 -5.70
C PHE A 58 10.92 -8.52 -5.62
N LYS A 59 11.80 -7.56 -5.64
CA LYS A 59 13.27 -7.62 -5.56
C LYS A 59 13.98 -8.68 -6.41
N ASP A 60 13.61 -9.94 -6.33
CA ASP A 60 14.28 -11.04 -7.03
C ASP A 60 13.65 -11.39 -8.39
N GLY A 61 12.49 -10.82 -8.72
CA GLY A 61 11.75 -11.11 -9.94
C GLY A 61 11.25 -12.57 -10.07
N LYS A 62 11.33 -13.34 -9.00
CA LYS A 62 10.99 -14.78 -8.99
C LYS A 62 9.94 -15.14 -7.94
N THR A 63 9.98 -14.49 -6.79
CA THR A 63 9.11 -14.82 -5.67
C THR A 63 7.81 -14.03 -5.78
N SER A 64 6.67 -14.73 -5.76
CA SER A 64 5.37 -14.06 -5.65
C SER A 64 5.17 -13.54 -4.24
N MET A 65 4.93 -12.24 -4.11
CA MET A 65 4.62 -11.61 -2.83
C MET A 65 3.13 -11.60 -2.51
N VAL A 66 2.27 -12.02 -3.43
CA VAL A 66 0.80 -12.02 -3.23
C VAL A 66 0.38 -12.75 -1.96
N PRO A 67 0.89 -13.96 -1.63
CA PRO A 67 0.52 -14.65 -0.38
C PRO A 67 0.89 -13.89 0.90
N HIS A 68 1.86 -12.99 0.82
CA HIS A 68 2.38 -12.22 1.95
C HIS A 68 1.73 -10.84 2.10
N MET A 69 0.89 -10.44 1.16
CA MET A 69 0.25 -9.13 1.20
C MET A 69 -0.90 -9.08 2.21
N PRO A 70 -1.01 -8.02 3.03
CA PRO A 70 -2.10 -7.88 3.98
C PRO A 70 -3.48 -7.84 3.31
N THR A 71 -3.55 -7.39 2.06
CA THR A 71 -4.80 -7.34 1.27
C THR A 71 -5.10 -8.62 0.49
N ALA A 72 -4.23 -9.65 0.56
CA ALA A 72 -4.53 -10.94 -0.04
C ALA A 72 -5.78 -11.58 0.60
N PRO A 73 -6.66 -12.24 -0.16
CA PRO A 73 -7.92 -12.77 0.35
C PRO A 73 -7.77 -13.70 1.56
N ALA A 74 -6.69 -14.46 1.64
CA ALA A 74 -6.40 -15.33 2.78
C ALA A 74 -6.06 -14.54 4.05
N ASN A 75 -5.37 -13.41 3.91
CA ASN A 75 -4.87 -12.59 5.01
C ASN A 75 -5.94 -11.63 5.54
N THR A 76 -6.85 -11.17 4.67
CA THR A 76 -7.95 -10.26 5.08
C THR A 76 -8.94 -10.88 6.06
N LYS A 77 -8.84 -12.18 6.33
CA LYS A 77 -9.63 -12.86 7.37
C LYS A 77 -9.06 -12.68 8.79
N ARG A 78 -7.85 -12.17 8.92
CA ARG A 78 -7.09 -12.09 10.17
C ARG A 78 -6.38 -10.75 10.33
N TYR A 79 -7.06 -9.67 10.00
CA TYR A 79 -6.48 -8.34 10.16
C TYR A 79 -6.93 -7.67 11.45
N ILE A 80 -6.08 -6.82 11.98
CA ILE A 80 -6.40 -5.87 13.02
C ILE A 80 -6.37 -4.48 12.40
N LEU A 81 -7.43 -3.71 12.58
CA LEU A 81 -7.42 -2.31 12.17
C LEU A 81 -6.47 -1.52 13.07
N MET A 82 -5.63 -0.73 12.43
CA MET A 82 -4.82 0.24 13.16
C MET A 82 -5.75 1.22 13.91
N ASN A 83 -5.52 1.36 15.19
CA ASN A 83 -6.23 2.33 16.01
C ASN A 83 -5.37 3.61 16.10
N PRO A 84 -5.78 4.73 15.46
CA PRO A 84 -5.00 5.96 15.48
C PRO A 84 -4.84 6.56 16.88
N ASP A 85 -5.86 6.47 17.71
CA ASP A 85 -5.82 7.01 19.07
C ASP A 85 -4.83 6.23 19.94
N PHE A 86 -4.84 4.89 19.83
CA PHE A 86 -3.85 4.05 20.50
C PHE A 86 -2.42 4.45 20.10
N TRP A 87 -2.17 4.66 18.81
CA TRP A 87 -0.84 5.03 18.34
C TRP A 87 -0.46 6.45 18.72
N ALA A 88 -1.40 7.39 18.75
CA ALA A 88 -1.14 8.74 19.26
C ALA A 88 -0.66 8.73 20.71
N ASP A 89 -1.24 7.87 21.53
CA ASP A 89 -0.92 7.80 22.96
C ASP A 89 0.33 6.96 23.28
N ASN A 90 0.69 5.99 22.43
CA ASN A 90 1.69 4.98 22.78
C ASN A 90 2.89 4.92 21.83
N GLN A 91 2.92 5.71 20.76
CA GLN A 91 3.95 5.62 19.73
C GLN A 91 5.36 5.79 20.28
N ASP A 92 5.58 6.74 21.17
CA ASP A 92 6.90 7.06 21.71
C ASP A 92 7.41 5.90 22.59
N GLU A 93 6.58 5.41 23.51
CA GLU A 93 6.95 4.28 24.39
C GLU A 93 7.23 3.00 23.58
N ILE A 94 6.37 2.72 22.58
CA ILE A 94 6.57 1.55 21.71
C ILE A 94 7.83 1.72 20.86
N GLY A 95 8.10 2.93 20.39
CA GLY A 95 9.31 3.28 19.65
C GLY A 95 10.57 3.02 20.46
N GLU A 96 10.63 3.49 21.71
CA GLU A 96 11.74 3.24 22.62
C GLU A 96 11.97 1.75 22.87
N LYS A 97 10.91 0.98 23.12
CA LYS A 97 10.98 -0.47 23.29
C LYS A 97 11.48 -1.18 22.05
N TRP A 98 11.07 -0.73 20.87
CA TRP A 98 11.50 -1.26 19.57
C TRP A 98 13.00 -1.02 19.34
N GLU A 99 13.49 0.21 19.62
CA GLU A 99 14.91 0.53 19.48
C GLU A 99 15.76 -0.26 20.49
N ALA A 100 15.28 -0.39 21.74
CA ALA A 100 15.96 -1.20 22.75
C ALA A 100 16.03 -2.69 22.35
N MET A 101 14.98 -3.22 21.78
CA MET A 101 14.96 -4.61 21.26
C MET A 101 15.98 -4.78 20.13
N LYS A 102 16.05 -3.86 19.17
CA LYS A 102 17.00 -3.93 18.06
C LYS A 102 18.46 -3.83 18.53
N ALA A 103 18.70 -3.01 19.54
CA ALA A 103 20.05 -2.86 20.11
C ALA A 103 20.52 -4.10 20.90
N GLY A 104 19.61 -4.98 21.29
CA GLY A 104 19.91 -6.24 21.96
C GLY A 104 20.05 -7.45 21.03
N LEU A 105 19.83 -7.25 19.73
CA LEU A 105 20.01 -8.27 18.69
C LEU A 105 21.40 -8.17 18.09
#